data_bde3d66770fec87e8daf06d19c12145e
#
_entry.id   bde3d66770fec87e8daf06d19c12145e
#
_cell.length_a   1.000
_cell.length_b   1.000
_cell.length_c   1.000
_cell.angle_alpha   90.00
_cell.angle_beta   90.00
_cell.angle_gamma   90.00
#
_symmetry.space_group_name_H-M   'P 1'
#
loop_
_entity.id
_entity.type
_entity.pdbx_description
1 polymer ?
#
loop_
_entity_poly.entity_id
_entity_poly.type
_entity_poly.pdbx_seq_one_letter_code
_entity_poly.pdbx_strand_id
1 'polypeptide(L)'
;MSTDGDILDLFDEMLLVEKQLSNNTRRAYKSDINLYIKFIHVKYNLSILDVDSKNLTSWFRCLSKESISRNSYLRKISSIKEFYRFLYSDELVKFNPAKEIESPKKIQSIPKVLTIRQIENIINILKPENSPKSIRLLALIEIMYSTGIRVEELVSISLNAINYENKSIFIKGKGGKERIVPFGIHALEAIKNYINIRELFIKNKNKSSFMFPSIGNQGYLTARRFSQLLKEVSIKANLSHLSISPHILRHSFATHMLSGGADLRVLQEILGHADISTVQIYTHIVDDRKKTALTFHPLEINKSL
;
A
#
# COMPACT_ATOMS: atom_id res chain seq x y z
N MET A 1 -22.41 31.91 9.42
CA MET A 1 -21.64 30.91 10.18
C MET A 1 -21.40 29.74 9.25
N SER A 2 -20.13 29.39 8.98
CA SER A 2 -19.81 28.21 8.18
C SER A 2 -20.35 26.97 8.88
N THR A 3 -20.96 26.07 8.14
CA THR A 3 -21.39 24.77 8.68
C THR A 3 -20.18 23.88 8.96
N ASP A 4 -20.30 22.91 9.85
CA ASP A 4 -19.22 21.91 10.06
C ASP A 4 -18.83 21.21 8.76
N GLY A 5 -19.77 21.12 7.79
CA GLY A 5 -19.50 20.59 6.45
C GLY A 5 -18.54 21.47 5.66
N ASP A 6 -18.79 22.81 5.66
CA ASP A 6 -17.93 23.77 4.96
C ASP A 6 -16.51 23.77 5.54
N ILE A 7 -16.40 23.70 6.87
CA ILE A 7 -15.11 23.63 7.56
C ILE A 7 -14.35 22.34 7.20
N LEU A 8 -15.06 21.22 7.07
CA LEU A 8 -14.45 19.96 6.72
C LEU A 8 -13.97 19.91 5.25
N ASP A 9 -14.64 20.63 4.36
CA ASP A 9 -14.23 20.76 2.96
C ASP A 9 -13.00 21.68 2.83
N LEU A 10 -12.95 22.79 3.55
CA LEU A 10 -11.75 23.64 3.66
C LEU A 10 -10.55 22.88 4.23
N PHE A 11 -10.77 22.07 5.26
CA PHE A 11 -9.72 21.20 5.81
C PHE A 11 -9.22 20.18 4.78
N ASP A 12 -10.11 19.57 4.01
CA ASP A 12 -9.73 18.62 2.94
C ASP A 12 -8.91 19.31 1.84
N GLU A 13 -9.26 20.54 1.48
CA GLU A 13 -8.51 21.36 0.53
C GLU A 13 -7.11 21.71 1.05
N MET A 14 -6.97 22.15 2.29
CA MET A 14 -5.67 22.39 2.94
C MET A 14 -4.81 21.11 2.94
N LEU A 15 -5.40 19.95 3.27
CA LEU A 15 -4.68 18.67 3.24
C LEU A 15 -4.21 18.29 1.83
N LEU A 16 -4.96 18.70 0.79
CA LEU A 16 -4.57 18.48 -0.60
C LEU A 16 -3.46 19.43 -1.03
N VAL A 17 -3.68 20.73 -0.86
CA VAL A 17 -2.85 21.78 -1.45
C VAL A 17 -1.55 21.99 -0.67
N GLU A 18 -1.65 22.15 0.65
CA GLU A 18 -0.48 22.46 1.47
C GLU A 18 0.29 21.21 1.90
N LYS A 19 -0.44 20.15 2.30
CA LYS A 19 0.19 18.91 2.82
C LYS A 19 0.42 17.85 1.75
N GLN A 20 -0.12 18.03 0.54
CA GLN A 20 -0.01 17.09 -0.58
C GLN A 20 -0.31 15.63 -0.18
N LEU A 21 -1.27 15.43 0.73
CA LEU A 21 -1.63 14.11 1.24
C LEU A 21 -2.34 13.27 0.16
N SER A 22 -2.13 11.97 0.21
CA SER A 22 -2.80 11.05 -0.70
C SER A 22 -4.32 11.04 -0.47
N ASN A 23 -5.09 10.76 -1.52
CA ASN A 23 -6.55 10.65 -1.45
C ASN A 23 -7.01 9.67 -0.35
N ASN A 24 -6.32 8.54 -0.18
CA ASN A 24 -6.63 7.58 0.87
C ASN A 24 -6.41 8.17 2.28
N THR A 25 -5.34 8.93 2.50
CA THR A 25 -5.07 9.59 3.78
C THR A 25 -6.11 10.67 4.07
N ARG A 26 -6.44 11.51 3.07
CA ARG A 26 -7.46 12.55 3.19
C ARG A 26 -8.82 11.97 3.53
N ARG A 27 -9.27 10.93 2.80
CA ARG A 27 -10.53 10.21 3.10
C ARG A 27 -10.55 9.64 4.51
N ALA A 28 -9.44 9.07 4.97
CA ALA A 28 -9.33 8.54 6.31
C ALA A 28 -9.43 9.63 7.37
N TYR A 29 -8.75 10.77 7.17
CA TYR A 29 -8.83 11.94 8.06
C TYR A 29 -10.25 12.51 8.08
N LYS A 30 -10.85 12.76 6.90
CA LYS A 30 -12.24 13.25 6.79
C LYS A 30 -13.22 12.32 7.52
N SER A 31 -13.06 11.01 7.38
CA SER A 31 -13.89 10.03 8.11
C SER A 31 -13.69 10.10 9.62
N ASP A 32 -12.45 10.26 10.10
CA ASP A 32 -12.16 10.38 11.53
C ASP A 32 -12.74 11.66 12.13
N ILE A 33 -12.62 12.79 11.43
CA ILE A 33 -13.19 14.07 11.87
C ILE A 33 -14.72 14.01 11.88
N ASN A 34 -15.35 13.43 10.86
CA ASN A 34 -16.81 13.25 10.86
C ASN A 34 -17.33 12.43 12.05
N LEU A 35 -16.61 11.38 12.45
CA LEU A 35 -16.97 10.60 13.65
C LEU A 35 -16.84 11.45 14.92
N TYR A 36 -15.80 12.28 14.98
CA TYR A 36 -15.58 13.20 16.09
C TYR A 36 -16.66 14.28 16.18
N ILE A 37 -17.00 14.94 15.08
CA ILE A 37 -18.08 15.93 14.99
C ILE A 37 -19.40 15.33 15.53
N LYS A 38 -19.77 14.15 15.05
CA LYS A 38 -20.97 13.45 15.52
C LYS A 38 -20.95 13.19 17.04
N PHE A 39 -19.81 12.78 17.58
CA PHE A 39 -19.67 12.58 19.03
C PHE A 39 -19.87 13.88 19.81
N ILE A 40 -19.29 14.99 19.36
CA ILE A 40 -19.41 16.28 20.01
C ILE A 40 -20.85 16.79 19.98
N HIS A 41 -21.50 16.70 18.83
CA HIS A 41 -22.91 17.09 18.68
C HIS A 41 -23.83 16.26 19.57
N VAL A 42 -23.70 14.93 19.51
CA VAL A 42 -24.60 14.04 20.26
C VAL A 42 -24.41 14.16 21.76
N LYS A 43 -23.16 14.28 22.22
CA LYS A 43 -22.87 14.23 23.65
C LYS A 43 -22.93 15.58 24.34
N TYR A 44 -22.55 16.64 23.65
CA TYR A 44 -22.38 17.96 24.26
C TYR A 44 -23.27 19.05 23.64
N ASN A 45 -23.89 18.76 22.50
CA ASN A 45 -24.64 19.72 21.69
C ASN A 45 -23.82 21.01 21.39
N LEU A 46 -22.53 20.85 21.12
CA LEU A 46 -21.57 21.91 20.83
C LEU A 46 -21.17 21.90 19.35
N SER A 47 -20.85 23.10 18.82
CA SER A 47 -20.07 23.22 17.59
C SER A 47 -18.63 22.75 17.82
N ILE A 48 -17.98 22.25 16.77
CA ILE A 48 -16.54 21.89 16.82
C ILE A 48 -15.64 23.09 17.11
N LEU A 49 -16.13 24.31 16.87
CA LEU A 49 -15.40 25.56 17.15
C LEU A 49 -15.40 25.92 18.65
N ASP A 50 -16.37 25.38 19.42
CA ASP A 50 -16.57 25.71 20.85
C ASP A 50 -16.01 24.58 21.76
N VAL A 51 -15.32 23.61 21.20
CA VAL A 51 -14.78 22.46 21.95
C VAL A 51 -13.57 22.84 22.78
N ASP A 52 -13.58 22.43 24.05
CA ASP A 52 -12.43 22.52 24.94
C ASP A 52 -11.59 21.23 25.02
N SER A 53 -10.46 21.29 25.74
CA SER A 53 -9.58 20.15 25.94
C SER A 53 -10.24 19.01 26.74
N LYS A 54 -11.24 19.30 27.58
CA LYS A 54 -11.98 18.28 28.36
C LYS A 54 -12.91 17.48 27.46
N ASN A 55 -13.64 18.16 26.57
CA ASN A 55 -14.50 17.51 25.57
C ASN A 55 -13.68 16.57 24.68
N LEU A 56 -12.52 17.07 24.21
CA LEU A 56 -11.62 16.31 23.37
C LEU A 56 -11.01 15.08 24.09
N THR A 57 -10.59 15.24 25.34
CA THR A 57 -10.12 14.14 26.19
C THR A 57 -11.22 13.08 26.39
N SER A 58 -12.47 13.52 26.56
CA SER A 58 -13.61 12.60 26.65
C SER A 58 -13.81 11.75 25.38
N TRP A 59 -13.60 12.34 24.19
CA TRP A 59 -13.60 11.60 22.93
C TRP A 59 -12.54 10.49 22.92
N PHE A 60 -11.30 10.82 23.25
CA PHE A 60 -10.21 9.81 23.28
C PHE A 60 -10.44 8.75 24.35
N ARG A 61 -11.03 9.12 25.50
CA ARG A 61 -11.43 8.13 26.53
C ARG A 61 -12.53 7.20 26.02
N CYS A 62 -13.47 7.71 25.22
CA CYS A 62 -14.49 6.88 24.59
C CYS A 62 -13.84 5.90 23.59
N LEU A 63 -12.98 6.40 22.71
CA LEU A 63 -12.26 5.57 21.72
C LEU A 63 -11.38 4.49 22.37
N SER A 64 -10.79 4.76 23.54
CA SER A 64 -9.95 3.77 24.22
C SER A 64 -10.74 2.57 24.79
N LYS A 65 -12.07 2.74 24.95
CA LYS A 65 -12.97 1.65 25.38
C LYS A 65 -13.49 0.81 24.19
N GLU A 66 -13.35 1.32 22.96
CA GLU A 66 -13.73 0.61 21.76
C GLU A 66 -12.61 -0.36 21.32
N SER A 67 -13.00 -1.49 20.75
CA SER A 67 -12.05 -2.50 20.21
C SER A 67 -11.44 -2.04 18.87
N ILE A 68 -10.87 -0.83 18.84
CA ILE A 68 -10.19 -0.31 17.63
C ILE A 68 -8.71 -0.68 17.64
N SER A 69 -8.15 -0.87 16.43
CA SER A 69 -6.72 -1.14 16.32
C SER A 69 -5.88 0.05 16.80
N ARG A 70 -4.71 -0.22 17.38
CA ARG A 70 -3.77 0.82 17.81
C ARG A 70 -3.44 1.81 16.67
N ASN A 71 -3.23 1.32 15.46
CA ASN A 71 -2.93 2.17 14.31
C ASN A 71 -4.09 3.10 13.94
N SER A 72 -5.33 2.61 14.05
CA SER A 72 -6.53 3.43 13.87
C SER A 72 -6.64 4.49 14.95
N TYR A 73 -6.35 4.15 16.20
CA TYR A 73 -6.33 5.11 17.32
C TYR A 73 -5.28 6.22 17.10
N LEU A 74 -4.04 5.84 16.75
CA LEU A 74 -2.97 6.80 16.46
C LEU A 74 -3.31 7.72 15.27
N ARG A 75 -3.95 7.16 14.21
CA ARG A 75 -4.40 7.95 13.07
C ARG A 75 -5.48 8.97 13.48
N LYS A 76 -6.43 8.57 14.33
CA LYS A 76 -7.47 9.48 14.86
C LYS A 76 -6.87 10.61 15.68
N ILE A 77 -5.85 10.34 16.51
CA ILE A 77 -5.12 11.40 17.20
C ILE A 77 -4.47 12.35 16.19
N SER A 78 -3.79 11.82 15.18
CA SER A 78 -3.10 12.63 14.18
C SER A 78 -4.07 13.49 13.37
N SER A 79 -5.22 12.95 12.95
CA SER A 79 -6.23 13.70 12.21
C SER A 79 -6.85 14.84 13.03
N ILE A 80 -7.16 14.61 14.32
CA ILE A 80 -7.69 15.63 15.23
C ILE A 80 -6.66 16.73 15.49
N LYS A 81 -5.41 16.37 15.74
CA LYS A 81 -4.33 17.35 15.97
C LYS A 81 -4.12 18.25 14.74
N GLU A 82 -4.14 17.66 13.55
CA GLU A 82 -4.00 18.40 12.31
C GLU A 82 -5.21 19.28 12.05
N PHE A 83 -6.43 18.80 12.33
CA PHE A 83 -7.65 19.55 12.20
C PHE A 83 -7.69 20.80 13.12
N TYR A 84 -7.37 20.66 14.40
CA TYR A 84 -7.33 21.82 15.30
C TYR A 84 -6.13 22.74 15.06
N ARG A 85 -5.03 22.22 14.46
CA ARG A 85 -3.94 23.08 13.98
C ARG A 85 -4.43 23.98 12.84
N PHE A 86 -5.14 23.40 11.88
CA PHE A 86 -5.77 24.13 10.78
C PHE A 86 -6.75 25.18 11.32
N LEU A 87 -7.72 24.80 12.16
CA LEU A 87 -8.68 25.74 12.73
C LEU A 87 -8.03 26.90 13.48
N TYR A 88 -6.93 26.64 14.17
CA TYR A 88 -6.18 27.66 14.91
C TYR A 88 -5.37 28.56 13.98
N SER A 89 -4.73 28.01 12.93
CA SER A 89 -3.96 28.82 11.97
C SER A 89 -4.84 29.71 11.11
N ASP A 90 -6.06 29.29 10.80
CA ASP A 90 -7.06 30.07 10.07
C ASP A 90 -7.93 30.95 10.97
N GLU A 91 -7.53 31.11 12.24
CA GLU A 91 -8.20 31.97 13.25
C GLU A 91 -9.68 31.61 13.49
N LEU A 92 -10.11 30.40 13.12
CA LEU A 92 -11.48 29.90 13.34
C LEU A 92 -11.74 29.54 14.81
N VAL A 93 -10.68 29.25 15.58
CA VAL A 93 -10.73 29.02 17.03
C VAL A 93 -9.69 29.87 17.76
N LYS A 94 -10.02 30.34 18.95
CA LYS A 94 -9.12 31.19 19.76
C LYS A 94 -7.97 30.43 20.40
N PHE A 95 -8.10 29.15 20.60
CA PHE A 95 -7.07 28.25 21.15
C PHE A 95 -7.16 26.87 20.52
N ASN A 96 -6.06 26.14 20.52
CA ASN A 96 -6.00 24.77 19.99
C ASN A 96 -6.20 23.75 21.14
N PRO A 97 -7.38 23.11 21.28
CA PRO A 97 -7.64 22.16 22.36
C PRO A 97 -6.83 20.86 22.24
N ALA A 98 -6.25 20.60 21.06
CA ALA A 98 -5.43 19.41 20.81
C ALA A 98 -3.92 19.65 21.05
N LYS A 99 -3.51 20.85 21.49
CA LYS A 99 -2.08 21.20 21.66
C LYS A 99 -1.35 20.26 22.63
N GLU A 100 -1.99 19.94 23.75
CA GLU A 100 -1.40 19.16 24.85
C GLU A 100 -1.64 17.65 24.72
N ILE A 101 -2.34 17.21 23.67
CA ILE A 101 -2.59 15.76 23.49
C ILE A 101 -1.28 15.07 23.18
N GLU A 102 -0.86 14.19 24.05
CA GLU A 102 0.28 13.33 23.78
C GLU A 102 -0.09 12.22 22.78
N SER A 103 0.73 12.06 21.76
CA SER A 103 0.63 10.89 20.89
C SER A 103 1.34 9.72 21.56
N PRO A 104 0.66 8.58 21.80
CA PRO A 104 1.30 7.42 22.38
C PRO A 104 2.54 7.03 21.57
N LYS A 105 3.66 6.74 22.23
CA LYS A 105 4.90 6.33 21.58
C LYS A 105 4.61 5.18 20.61
N LYS A 106 5.09 5.31 19.38
CA LYS A 106 4.97 4.28 18.36
C LYS A 106 5.77 3.06 18.81
N ILE A 107 5.10 2.01 19.26
CA ILE A 107 5.78 0.73 19.49
C ILE A 107 6.14 0.19 18.11
N GLN A 108 7.44 0.06 17.84
CA GLN A 108 7.91 -0.63 16.66
C GLN A 108 7.56 -2.12 16.84
N SER A 109 6.50 -2.58 16.18
CA SER A 109 6.27 -4.01 16.05
C SER A 109 7.37 -4.55 15.13
N ILE A 110 8.01 -5.65 15.53
CA ILE A 110 8.92 -6.37 14.63
C ILE A 110 8.14 -6.72 13.38
N PRO A 111 8.60 -6.27 12.19
CA PRO A 111 7.90 -6.53 10.95
C PRO A 111 7.79 -8.04 10.73
N LYS A 112 6.59 -8.51 10.41
CA LYS A 112 6.38 -9.92 10.07
C LYS A 112 6.98 -10.17 8.68
N VAL A 113 7.89 -11.11 8.58
CA VAL A 113 8.54 -11.55 7.35
C VAL A 113 8.19 -13.02 7.13
N LEU A 114 7.80 -13.39 5.92
CA LEU A 114 7.65 -14.78 5.53
C LEU A 114 9.03 -15.38 5.25
N THR A 115 9.27 -16.60 5.65
CA THR A 115 10.45 -17.34 5.23
C THR A 115 10.34 -17.72 3.75
N ILE A 116 11.48 -18.00 3.10
CA ILE A 116 11.52 -18.48 1.71
C ILE A 116 10.64 -19.72 1.55
N ARG A 117 10.78 -20.71 2.46
CA ARG A 117 9.96 -21.93 2.46
C ARG A 117 8.46 -21.67 2.55
N GLN A 118 8.04 -20.64 3.29
CA GLN A 118 6.61 -20.28 3.40
C GLN A 118 6.09 -19.70 2.09
N ILE A 119 6.90 -18.91 1.39
CA ILE A 119 6.56 -18.36 0.07
C ILE A 119 6.51 -19.48 -0.96
N GLU A 120 7.50 -20.37 -1.00
CA GLU A 120 7.52 -21.56 -1.85
C GLU A 120 6.29 -22.45 -1.62
N ASN A 121 5.89 -22.65 -0.36
CA ASN A 121 4.68 -23.41 -0.02
C ASN A 121 3.42 -22.79 -0.65
N ILE A 122 3.26 -21.48 -0.57
CA ILE A 122 2.14 -20.76 -1.21
C ILE A 122 2.15 -20.96 -2.74
N ILE A 123 3.32 -20.83 -3.35
CA ILE A 123 3.52 -21.01 -4.80
C ILE A 123 3.20 -22.47 -5.22
N ASN A 124 3.70 -23.43 -4.46
CA ASN A 124 3.53 -24.87 -4.76
C ASN A 124 2.09 -25.34 -4.62
N ILE A 125 1.28 -24.71 -3.78
CA ILE A 125 -0.17 -24.99 -3.68
C ILE A 125 -0.93 -24.45 -4.90
N LEU A 126 -0.51 -23.33 -5.48
CA LEU A 126 -1.19 -22.72 -6.61
C LEU A 126 -0.85 -23.40 -7.96
N LYS A 127 0.37 -23.90 -8.13
CA LYS A 127 0.82 -24.52 -9.39
C LYS A 127 -0.04 -25.70 -9.85
N PRO A 128 -0.39 -26.68 -9.01
CA PRO A 128 -1.20 -27.84 -9.43
C PRO A 128 -2.65 -27.52 -9.73
N GLU A 129 -3.23 -26.46 -9.11
CA GLU A 129 -4.64 -26.13 -9.28
C GLU A 129 -5.03 -25.78 -10.71
N ASN A 130 -4.10 -25.25 -11.50
CA ASN A 130 -4.23 -24.88 -12.92
C ASN A 130 -5.57 -24.19 -13.29
N SER A 131 -6.26 -23.61 -12.32
CA SER A 131 -7.49 -22.84 -12.56
C SER A 131 -7.14 -21.41 -13.01
N PRO A 132 -7.98 -20.76 -13.80
CA PRO A 132 -7.72 -19.37 -14.20
C PRO A 132 -7.47 -18.43 -13.00
N LYS A 133 -8.13 -18.67 -11.86
CA LYS A 133 -7.96 -17.87 -10.64
C LYS A 133 -6.60 -18.13 -9.98
N SER A 134 -6.14 -19.39 -9.90
CA SER A 134 -4.83 -19.72 -9.33
C SER A 134 -3.69 -19.26 -10.23
N ILE A 135 -3.79 -19.39 -11.54
CA ILE A 135 -2.80 -18.86 -12.49
C ILE A 135 -2.66 -17.35 -12.36
N ARG A 136 -3.78 -16.60 -12.27
CA ARG A 136 -3.74 -15.15 -12.03
C ARG A 136 -3.12 -14.80 -10.67
N LEU A 137 -3.49 -15.53 -9.62
CA LEU A 137 -2.95 -15.27 -8.28
C LEU A 137 -1.45 -15.59 -8.22
N LEU A 138 -1.02 -16.66 -8.86
CA LEU A 138 0.41 -17.02 -8.99
C LEU A 138 1.20 -15.90 -9.67
N ALA A 139 0.71 -15.38 -10.80
CA ALA A 139 1.35 -14.25 -11.48
C ALA A 139 1.47 -12.99 -10.60
N LEU A 140 0.40 -12.66 -9.84
CA LEU A 140 0.44 -11.55 -8.90
C LEU A 140 1.49 -11.74 -7.78
N ILE A 141 1.57 -12.95 -7.21
CA ILE A 141 2.52 -13.28 -6.15
C ILE A 141 3.96 -13.26 -6.68
N GLU A 142 4.21 -13.91 -7.81
CA GLU A 142 5.54 -13.99 -8.43
C GLU A 142 6.06 -12.60 -8.81
N ILE A 143 5.24 -11.75 -9.45
CA ILE A 143 5.63 -10.38 -9.76
C ILE A 143 5.94 -9.62 -8.46
N MET A 144 5.06 -9.68 -7.47
CA MET A 144 5.23 -8.91 -6.23
C MET A 144 6.46 -9.34 -5.45
N TYR A 145 6.70 -10.64 -5.36
CA TYR A 145 7.86 -11.19 -4.65
C TYR A 145 9.16 -11.02 -5.43
N SER A 146 9.12 -10.96 -6.76
CA SER A 146 10.32 -10.70 -7.59
C SER A 146 10.71 -9.23 -7.67
N THR A 147 9.75 -8.30 -7.49
CA THR A 147 9.95 -6.86 -7.74
C THR A 147 9.83 -5.99 -6.49
N GLY A 148 9.12 -6.47 -5.49
CA GLY A 148 8.80 -5.69 -4.30
C GLY A 148 7.95 -4.44 -4.54
N ILE A 149 7.28 -4.27 -5.68
CA ILE A 149 6.44 -3.10 -5.98
C ILE A 149 5.27 -2.97 -5.03
N ARG A 150 4.68 -1.76 -4.92
CA ARG A 150 3.50 -1.54 -4.07
C ARG A 150 2.28 -2.24 -4.67
N VAL A 151 1.36 -2.68 -3.81
CA VAL A 151 0.15 -3.39 -4.26
C VAL A 151 -0.67 -2.57 -5.26
N GLU A 152 -0.80 -1.27 -5.06
CA GLU A 152 -1.53 -0.39 -5.98
C GLU A 152 -0.83 -0.32 -7.35
N GLU A 153 0.50 -0.28 -7.36
CA GLU A 153 1.31 -0.32 -8.58
C GLU A 153 1.12 -1.66 -9.30
N LEU A 154 1.18 -2.78 -8.57
CA LEU A 154 1.01 -4.13 -9.11
C LEU A 154 -0.33 -4.33 -9.81
N VAL A 155 -1.43 -3.98 -9.15
CA VAL A 155 -2.77 -4.25 -9.68
C VAL A 155 -3.13 -3.34 -10.86
N SER A 156 -2.51 -2.16 -10.96
CA SER A 156 -2.72 -1.18 -12.02
C SER A 156 -1.68 -1.22 -13.15
N ILE A 157 -0.81 -2.25 -13.19
CA ILE A 157 0.17 -2.42 -14.28
C ILE A 157 -0.56 -2.41 -15.63
N SER A 158 -0.08 -1.58 -16.57
CA SER A 158 -0.50 -1.63 -17.97
C SER A 158 0.18 -2.81 -18.68
N LEU A 159 -0.49 -3.43 -19.66
CA LEU A 159 0.11 -4.45 -20.52
C LEU A 159 1.39 -3.98 -21.18
N ASN A 160 1.40 -2.73 -21.67
CA ASN A 160 2.54 -2.14 -22.38
C ASN A 160 3.70 -1.77 -21.44
N ALA A 161 3.49 -1.86 -20.12
CA ALA A 161 4.53 -1.58 -19.14
C ALA A 161 5.51 -2.75 -18.94
N ILE A 162 5.21 -3.93 -19.49
CA ILE A 162 6.03 -5.14 -19.34
C ILE A 162 6.94 -5.30 -20.56
N ASN A 163 8.24 -5.30 -20.29
CA ASN A 163 9.25 -5.66 -21.29
C ASN A 163 9.69 -7.10 -21.03
N TYR A 164 9.31 -8.02 -21.94
CA TYR A 164 9.58 -9.45 -21.83
C TYR A 164 11.03 -9.81 -22.11
N GLU A 165 11.69 -9.07 -23.00
CA GLU A 165 13.09 -9.30 -23.40
C GLU A 165 14.03 -8.90 -22.26
N ASN A 166 13.86 -7.70 -21.73
CA ASN A 166 14.66 -7.16 -20.63
C ASN A 166 14.17 -7.62 -19.26
N LYS A 167 13.10 -8.40 -19.17
CA LYS A 167 12.48 -8.86 -17.91
C LYS A 167 12.27 -7.69 -16.93
N SER A 168 11.61 -6.63 -17.37
CA SER A 168 11.42 -5.43 -16.58
C SER A 168 10.00 -4.87 -16.69
N ILE A 169 9.59 -4.12 -15.66
CA ILE A 169 8.30 -3.47 -15.61
C ILE A 169 8.53 -1.96 -15.42
N PHE A 170 7.88 -1.17 -16.25
CA PHE A 170 7.83 0.28 -16.10
C PHE A 170 6.72 0.65 -15.11
N ILE A 171 7.07 1.31 -14.01
CA ILE A 171 6.17 1.65 -12.91
C ILE A 171 6.04 3.16 -12.79
N LYS A 172 4.80 3.67 -12.79
CA LYS A 172 4.47 5.04 -12.40
C LYS A 172 4.10 5.07 -10.92
N GLY A 173 4.96 5.68 -10.11
CA GLY A 173 4.77 5.81 -8.67
C GLY A 173 3.95 7.04 -8.26
N LYS A 174 3.82 7.23 -6.96
CA LYS A 174 3.17 8.42 -6.38
C LYS A 174 3.90 9.70 -6.82
N GLY A 175 3.13 10.72 -7.22
CA GLY A 175 3.68 12.01 -7.68
C GLY A 175 4.28 11.97 -9.09
N GLY A 176 3.91 10.98 -9.93
CA GLY A 176 4.39 10.88 -11.31
C GLY A 176 5.83 10.38 -11.46
N LYS A 177 6.50 9.98 -10.36
CA LYS A 177 7.85 9.42 -10.44
C LYS A 177 7.83 8.08 -11.15
N GLU A 178 8.67 7.93 -12.16
CA GLU A 178 8.77 6.74 -13.00
C GLU A 178 10.03 5.95 -12.65
N ARG A 179 9.92 4.63 -12.69
CA ARG A 179 11.07 3.73 -12.51
C ARG A 179 10.90 2.43 -13.26
N ILE A 180 12.01 1.84 -13.66
CA ILE A 180 12.07 0.50 -14.25
C ILE A 180 12.48 -0.48 -13.14
N VAL A 181 11.70 -1.56 -13.00
CA VAL A 181 11.93 -2.60 -11.98
C VAL A 181 12.15 -3.92 -12.69
N PRO A 182 13.33 -4.56 -12.56
CA PRO A 182 13.58 -5.87 -13.14
C PRO A 182 12.82 -6.97 -12.37
N PHE A 183 12.54 -8.07 -13.04
CA PHE A 183 11.94 -9.27 -12.43
C PHE A 183 12.62 -10.55 -12.91
N GLY A 184 12.55 -11.61 -12.10
CA GLY A 184 13.20 -12.88 -12.36
C GLY A 184 12.47 -13.80 -13.34
N ILE A 185 13.09 -14.96 -13.62
CA ILE A 185 12.57 -15.92 -14.60
C ILE A 185 11.23 -16.53 -14.15
N HIS A 186 11.03 -16.78 -12.85
CA HIS A 186 9.78 -17.34 -12.33
C HIS A 186 8.59 -16.38 -12.56
N ALA A 187 8.81 -15.08 -12.34
CA ALA A 187 7.80 -14.08 -12.66
C ALA A 187 7.51 -14.01 -14.16
N LEU A 188 8.54 -14.13 -15.02
CA LEU A 188 8.35 -14.19 -16.47
C LEU A 188 7.47 -15.37 -16.90
N GLU A 189 7.75 -16.56 -16.37
CA GLU A 189 6.96 -17.77 -16.66
C GLU A 189 5.51 -17.61 -16.18
N ALA A 190 5.31 -17.11 -14.96
CA ALA A 190 3.97 -16.87 -14.42
C ALA A 190 3.20 -15.82 -15.23
N ILE A 191 3.86 -14.74 -15.68
CA ILE A 191 3.29 -13.71 -16.56
C ILE A 191 2.85 -14.36 -17.89
N LYS A 192 3.71 -15.13 -18.56
CA LYS A 192 3.40 -15.77 -19.83
C LYS A 192 2.20 -16.71 -19.71
N ASN A 193 2.17 -17.55 -18.67
CA ASN A 193 1.04 -18.45 -18.40
C ASN A 193 -0.26 -17.69 -18.17
N TYR A 194 -0.20 -16.57 -17.44
CA TYR A 194 -1.37 -15.76 -17.18
C TYR A 194 -1.87 -15.02 -18.44
N ILE A 195 -0.98 -14.50 -19.28
CA ILE A 195 -1.37 -13.79 -20.52
C ILE A 195 -2.22 -14.69 -21.42
N ASN A 196 -1.90 -15.98 -21.52
CA ASN A 196 -2.66 -16.94 -22.33
C ASN A 196 -4.13 -17.09 -21.91
N ILE A 197 -4.45 -16.79 -20.65
CA ILE A 197 -5.81 -16.94 -20.10
C ILE A 197 -6.43 -15.60 -19.65
N ARG A 198 -5.69 -14.50 -19.82
CA ARG A 198 -6.08 -13.17 -19.32
C ARG A 198 -7.45 -12.71 -19.82
N GLU A 199 -7.81 -13.05 -21.05
CA GLU A 199 -9.07 -12.66 -21.66
C GLU A 199 -10.31 -13.21 -20.91
N LEU A 200 -10.16 -14.29 -20.16
CA LEU A 200 -11.23 -14.83 -19.31
C LEU A 200 -11.67 -13.88 -18.21
N PHE A 201 -10.88 -12.86 -17.90
CA PHE A 201 -11.18 -11.85 -16.88
C PHE A 201 -11.71 -10.53 -17.45
N ILE A 202 -11.93 -10.46 -18.77
CA ILE A 202 -12.45 -9.28 -19.46
C ILE A 202 -13.94 -9.50 -19.77
N LYS A 203 -14.79 -8.56 -19.32
CA LYS A 203 -16.21 -8.57 -19.66
C LYS A 203 -16.44 -7.90 -21.01
N ASN A 204 -17.33 -8.50 -21.84
CA ASN A 204 -17.86 -7.88 -23.07
C ASN A 204 -16.85 -7.56 -24.17
N LYS A 205 -15.82 -8.38 -24.38
CA LYS A 205 -14.79 -8.22 -25.45
C LYS A 205 -14.15 -6.80 -25.52
N ASN A 206 -14.35 -5.97 -24.52
CA ASN A 206 -13.69 -4.66 -24.44
C ASN A 206 -12.21 -4.85 -24.15
N LYS A 207 -11.36 -4.29 -25.01
CA LYS A 207 -9.91 -4.32 -24.78
C LYS A 207 -9.59 -3.59 -23.47
N SER A 208 -9.02 -4.31 -22.51
CA SER A 208 -8.49 -3.70 -21.29
C SER A 208 -6.99 -3.46 -21.46
N SER A 209 -6.53 -2.27 -21.11
CA SER A 209 -5.10 -1.93 -21.11
C SER A 209 -4.35 -2.44 -19.88
N PHE A 210 -5.07 -2.92 -18.85
CA PHE A 210 -4.45 -3.39 -17.62
C PHE A 210 -4.00 -4.84 -17.71
N MET A 211 -2.86 -5.15 -17.08
CA MET A 211 -2.36 -6.52 -16.95
C MET A 211 -3.36 -7.42 -16.22
N PHE A 212 -3.96 -6.96 -15.13
CA PHE A 212 -4.91 -7.69 -14.29
C PHE A 212 -6.32 -7.10 -14.40
N PRO A 213 -7.06 -7.33 -15.51
CA PRO A 213 -8.38 -6.78 -15.70
C PRO A 213 -9.38 -7.33 -14.69
N SER A 214 -10.42 -6.53 -14.41
CA SER A 214 -11.55 -6.90 -13.55
C SER A 214 -12.82 -6.18 -13.99
N ILE A 215 -13.96 -6.75 -13.64
CA ILE A 215 -15.30 -6.24 -13.98
C ILE A 215 -15.68 -4.99 -13.16
N GLY A 216 -14.93 -4.68 -12.10
CA GLY A 216 -15.24 -3.52 -11.23
C GLY A 216 -15.02 -2.18 -11.91
N ASN A 217 -15.50 -1.09 -11.28
CA ASN A 217 -15.47 0.27 -11.82
C ASN A 217 -14.09 0.77 -12.21
N GLN A 218 -13.01 0.24 -11.63
CA GLN A 218 -11.62 0.62 -11.96
C GLN A 218 -11.07 -0.10 -13.20
N GLY A 219 -11.77 -1.10 -13.72
CA GLY A 219 -11.34 -1.90 -14.87
C GLY A 219 -10.19 -2.87 -14.59
N TYR A 220 -9.64 -2.87 -13.38
CA TYR A 220 -8.56 -3.78 -12.94
C TYR A 220 -8.82 -4.35 -11.55
N LEU A 221 -8.07 -5.39 -11.17
CA LEU A 221 -8.16 -6.05 -9.87
C LEU A 221 -7.81 -5.06 -8.75
N THR A 222 -8.65 -4.94 -7.73
CA THR A 222 -8.37 -4.04 -6.60
C THR A 222 -7.35 -4.64 -5.64
N ALA A 223 -6.56 -3.79 -4.97
CA ALA A 223 -5.64 -4.18 -3.91
C ALA A 223 -6.35 -4.93 -2.77
N ARG A 224 -7.60 -4.54 -2.47
CA ARG A 224 -8.45 -5.25 -1.49
C ARG A 224 -8.73 -6.68 -1.93
N ARG A 225 -9.08 -6.91 -3.22
CA ARG A 225 -9.34 -8.26 -3.74
C ARG A 225 -8.08 -9.11 -3.73
N PHE A 226 -6.93 -8.55 -4.11
CA PHE A 226 -5.66 -9.27 -4.02
C PHE A 226 -5.33 -9.67 -2.56
N SER A 227 -5.54 -8.76 -1.60
CA SER A 227 -5.37 -9.08 -0.17
C SER A 227 -6.28 -10.21 0.30
N GLN A 228 -7.54 -10.26 -0.18
CA GLN A 228 -8.46 -11.36 0.11
C GLN A 228 -7.97 -12.69 -0.48
N LEU A 229 -7.51 -12.69 -1.74
CA LEU A 229 -6.96 -13.88 -2.40
C LEU A 229 -5.71 -14.42 -1.69
N LEU A 230 -4.83 -13.51 -1.22
CA LEU A 230 -3.68 -13.88 -0.41
C LEU A 230 -4.11 -14.54 0.91
N LYS A 231 -5.15 -14.02 1.54
CA LYS A 231 -5.69 -14.62 2.77
C LYS A 231 -6.30 -16.00 2.48
N GLU A 232 -7.04 -16.15 1.41
CA GLU A 232 -7.63 -17.42 0.99
C GLU A 232 -6.55 -18.50 0.77
N VAL A 233 -5.46 -18.17 0.04
CA VAL A 233 -4.36 -19.12 -0.18
C VAL A 233 -3.53 -19.38 1.08
N SER A 234 -3.39 -18.39 1.97
CA SER A 234 -2.67 -18.58 3.25
C SER A 234 -3.35 -19.60 4.16
N ILE A 235 -4.68 -19.69 4.12
CA ILE A 235 -5.44 -20.72 4.83
C ILE A 235 -5.13 -22.09 4.24
N LYS A 236 -5.14 -22.24 2.92
CA LYS A 236 -4.79 -23.50 2.23
C LYS A 236 -3.35 -23.95 2.52
N ALA A 237 -2.45 -22.98 2.71
CA ALA A 237 -1.05 -23.22 3.03
C ALA A 237 -0.79 -23.48 4.52
N ASN A 238 -1.83 -23.54 5.37
CA ASN A 238 -1.73 -23.62 6.84
C ASN A 238 -0.92 -22.46 7.46
N LEU A 239 -0.95 -21.28 6.82
CA LEU A 239 -0.24 -20.07 7.22
C LEU A 239 -1.19 -18.96 7.71
N SER A 240 -2.42 -19.28 8.06
CA SER A 240 -3.46 -18.29 8.47
C SER A 240 -3.04 -17.45 9.68
N HIS A 241 -2.23 -18.02 10.57
CA HIS A 241 -1.69 -17.33 11.76
C HIS A 241 -0.73 -16.18 11.43
N LEU A 242 -0.17 -16.13 10.22
CA LEU A 242 0.78 -15.08 9.80
C LEU A 242 0.11 -13.81 9.26
N SER A 243 -1.22 -13.84 9.04
CA SER A 243 -1.99 -12.70 8.51
C SER A 243 -1.38 -12.14 7.22
N ILE A 244 -1.06 -13.00 6.24
CA ILE A 244 -0.34 -12.65 5.02
C ILE A 244 -1.05 -11.54 4.25
N SER A 245 -0.29 -10.54 3.83
CA SER A 245 -0.77 -9.38 3.08
C SER A 245 0.24 -8.95 2.01
N PRO A 246 -0.16 -8.13 1.02
CA PRO A 246 0.79 -7.59 0.04
C PRO A 246 1.98 -6.87 0.67
N HIS A 247 1.77 -6.13 1.76
CA HIS A 247 2.86 -5.47 2.47
C HIS A 247 3.87 -6.45 3.08
N ILE A 248 3.39 -7.59 3.60
CA ILE A 248 4.28 -8.64 4.14
C ILE A 248 5.09 -9.28 3.01
N LEU A 249 4.49 -9.56 1.85
CA LEU A 249 5.24 -10.08 0.69
C LEU A 249 6.33 -9.11 0.22
N ARG A 250 6.01 -7.83 0.08
CA ARG A 250 6.98 -6.79 -0.27
C ARG A 250 8.09 -6.66 0.78
N HIS A 251 7.74 -6.74 2.06
CA HIS A 251 8.72 -6.67 3.13
C HIS A 251 9.61 -7.91 3.17
N SER A 252 9.05 -9.09 2.91
CA SER A 252 9.82 -10.33 2.77
C SER A 252 10.80 -10.25 1.60
N PHE A 253 10.38 -9.75 0.42
CA PHE A 253 11.27 -9.47 -0.69
C PHE A 253 12.45 -8.58 -0.25
N ALA A 254 12.16 -7.43 0.34
CA ALA A 254 13.20 -6.50 0.76
C ALA A 254 14.20 -7.12 1.77
N THR A 255 13.67 -7.86 2.75
CA THR A 255 14.49 -8.53 3.76
C THR A 255 15.35 -9.64 3.15
N HIS A 256 14.78 -10.47 2.27
CA HIS A 256 15.51 -11.56 1.62
C HIS A 256 16.60 -11.05 0.68
N MET A 257 16.32 -9.98 -0.07
CA MET A 257 17.33 -9.34 -0.93
C MET A 257 18.50 -8.81 -0.11
N LEU A 258 18.23 -8.10 0.99
CA LEU A 258 19.28 -7.61 1.91
C LEU A 258 20.06 -8.76 2.55
N SER A 259 19.38 -9.80 3.00
CA SER A 259 20.04 -11.00 3.57
C SER A 259 20.87 -11.76 2.54
N GLY A 260 20.50 -11.68 1.27
CA GLY A 260 21.27 -12.23 0.13
C GLY A 260 22.48 -11.38 -0.28
N GLY A 261 22.65 -10.18 0.31
CA GLY A 261 23.78 -9.29 0.03
C GLY A 261 23.51 -8.18 -0.99
N ALA A 262 22.24 -7.97 -1.37
CA ALA A 262 21.89 -6.87 -2.26
C ALA A 262 22.22 -5.50 -1.64
N ASP A 263 22.73 -4.58 -2.46
CA ASP A 263 23.03 -3.22 -2.04
C ASP A 263 21.76 -2.48 -1.61
N LEU A 264 21.80 -1.85 -0.43
CA LEU A 264 20.67 -1.14 0.16
C LEU A 264 20.17 0.01 -0.73
N ARG A 265 21.07 0.74 -1.40
CA ARG A 265 20.70 1.88 -2.26
C ARG A 265 19.95 1.41 -3.50
N VAL A 266 20.47 0.34 -4.12
CA VAL A 266 19.81 -0.29 -5.28
C VAL A 266 18.44 -0.81 -4.91
N LEU A 267 18.31 -1.43 -3.74
CA LEU A 267 17.02 -1.90 -3.24
C LEU A 267 16.04 -0.74 -2.95
N GLN A 268 16.52 0.37 -2.41
CA GLN A 268 15.70 1.57 -2.20
C GLN A 268 15.17 2.15 -3.51
N GLU A 269 15.99 2.17 -4.58
CA GLU A 269 15.57 2.59 -5.92
C GLU A 269 14.49 1.65 -6.51
N ILE A 270 14.70 0.34 -6.42
CA ILE A 270 13.72 -0.67 -6.86
C ILE A 270 12.38 -0.48 -6.13
N LEU A 271 12.44 -0.28 -4.81
CA LEU A 271 11.27 -0.11 -3.98
C LEU A 271 10.59 1.26 -4.15
N GLY A 272 11.26 2.25 -4.74
CA GLY A 272 10.72 3.60 -4.95
C GLY A 272 10.52 4.36 -3.64
N HIS A 273 11.52 4.35 -2.75
CA HIS A 273 11.58 5.25 -1.59
C HIS A 273 11.97 6.64 -2.08
N ALA A 274 11.14 7.63 -1.77
CA ALA A 274 11.22 8.98 -2.31
C ALA A 274 12.27 9.82 -1.55
N ASP A 275 13.53 9.60 -1.84
CA ASP A 275 14.54 10.66 -1.78
C ASP A 275 15.70 10.25 -2.68
N ILE A 276 15.78 10.86 -3.82
CA ILE A 276 16.97 11.32 -4.54
C ILE A 276 16.56 11.61 -6.00
N SER A 277 16.63 12.88 -6.32
CA SER A 277 16.59 13.44 -7.66
C SER A 277 17.77 12.95 -8.48
N THR A 278 17.57 12.28 -9.59
CA THR A 278 18.29 12.40 -10.86
C THR A 278 18.02 11.21 -11.77
N VAL A 279 17.06 11.35 -12.68
CA VAL A 279 16.64 10.25 -13.58
C VAL A 279 17.38 10.25 -14.92
N GLN A 280 18.26 11.21 -15.23
CA GLN A 280 18.72 11.40 -16.62
C GLN A 280 20.10 10.86 -16.99
N ILE A 281 20.93 10.33 -16.08
CA ILE A 281 22.32 9.94 -16.41
C ILE A 281 22.58 8.42 -16.31
N TYR A 282 21.65 7.60 -15.81
CA TYR A 282 21.94 6.23 -15.39
C TYR A 282 21.19 5.09 -16.07
N THR A 283 20.57 5.29 -17.24
CA THR A 283 19.74 4.26 -17.87
C THR A 283 20.50 2.95 -18.15
N HIS A 284 21.75 3.00 -18.52
CA HIS A 284 22.55 1.78 -18.79
C HIS A 284 23.23 1.18 -17.54
N ILE A 285 23.78 2.00 -16.67
CA ILE A 285 24.52 1.54 -15.46
C ILE A 285 23.54 1.06 -14.37
N VAL A 286 22.38 1.71 -14.26
CA VAL A 286 21.33 1.35 -13.29
C VAL A 286 20.68 0.01 -13.65
N ASP A 287 20.52 -0.30 -14.93
CA ASP A 287 19.97 -1.58 -15.37
C ASP A 287 20.87 -2.77 -14.99
N ASP A 288 22.17 -2.65 -15.15
CA ASP A 288 23.09 -3.73 -14.81
C ASP A 288 23.17 -3.97 -13.29
N ARG A 289 23.19 -2.91 -12.47
CA ARG A 289 23.16 -3.04 -11.00
C ARG A 289 21.86 -3.65 -10.50
N LYS A 290 20.70 -3.27 -11.07
CA LYS A 290 19.41 -3.85 -10.71
C LYS A 290 19.28 -5.30 -11.14
N LYS A 291 19.79 -5.66 -12.32
CA LYS A 291 19.85 -7.05 -12.78
C LYS A 291 20.75 -7.89 -11.86
N THR A 292 21.92 -7.37 -11.51
CA THR A 292 22.85 -8.01 -10.56
C THR A 292 22.22 -8.17 -9.18
N ALA A 293 21.44 -7.18 -8.70
CA ALA A 293 20.73 -7.31 -7.43
C ALA A 293 19.76 -8.50 -7.41
N LEU A 294 19.10 -8.81 -8.53
CA LEU A 294 18.22 -9.99 -8.63
C LEU A 294 18.96 -11.33 -8.52
N THR A 295 20.25 -11.40 -8.78
CA THR A 295 21.01 -12.64 -8.55
C THR A 295 21.06 -13.04 -7.08
N PHE A 296 20.80 -12.10 -6.16
CA PHE A 296 20.64 -12.37 -4.74
C PHE A 296 19.21 -12.76 -4.34
N HIS A 297 18.30 -12.86 -5.30
CA HIS A 297 16.93 -13.30 -5.02
C HIS A 297 16.90 -14.80 -4.75
N PRO A 298 16.32 -15.26 -3.62
CA PRO A 298 16.43 -16.66 -3.18
C PRO A 298 15.91 -17.69 -4.18
N LEU A 299 14.88 -17.35 -4.97
CA LEU A 299 14.32 -18.25 -5.99
C LEU A 299 15.14 -18.32 -7.29
N GLU A 300 16.13 -17.43 -7.49
CA GLU A 300 17.02 -17.42 -8.66
C GLU A 300 18.34 -18.18 -8.37
N ILE A 301 18.78 -18.24 -7.10
CA ILE A 301 20.05 -18.87 -6.69
C ILE A 301 20.01 -20.39 -6.84
N ASN A 302 18.86 -21.02 -6.62
CA ASN A 302 18.72 -22.48 -6.60
C ASN A 302 18.81 -23.19 -7.98
N LYS A 303 19.14 -22.49 -9.07
CA LYS A 303 19.33 -23.10 -10.41
C LYS A 303 20.80 -23.33 -10.80
N SER A 304 21.76 -23.05 -9.90
CA SER A 304 23.20 -23.17 -10.19
C SER A 304 23.88 -24.36 -9.48
N LEU A 305 23.10 -25.35 -9.02
CA LEU A 305 23.63 -26.64 -8.47
C LEU A 305 23.06 -27.82 -9.25
#